data_f8f1150cf915cb238f23080171b65cca
#
_entry.id   f8f1150cf915cb238f23080171b65cca
#
_cell.length_a   1.000
_cell.length_b   1.000
_cell.length_c   1.000
_cell.angle_alpha   90.00
_cell.angle_beta   90.00
_cell.angle_gamma   90.00
#
_symmetry.space_group_name_H-M   'P 1'
#
loop_
_entity.id
_entity.type
_entity.pdbx_description
1 polymer ?
#
loop_
_entity_poly.entity_id
_entity_poly.type
_entity_poly.pdbx_seq_one_letter_code
_entity_poly.pdbx_strand_id
1 'polypeptide(L)'
;IYVYTGLIKYLDDASSLAGVVGHEMAHADKRHSTRQMTEVYGIQTLLSFIGGNAQQIAEIAGQLISLKFSRNHETEADTYSVKYLCPTRYRADGAADFFKKIGSQGTPEFLSTHPDPGNRVANITKQKNDLNCNDTDNYTQGEDITSYDQLKVALQ
;
A
#
# COMPACT_ATOMS: atom_id res chain seq x y z
N ILE A 1 -0.88 -4.14 10.36
CA ILE A 1 -0.16 -3.12 9.58
C ILE A 1 0.58 -2.24 10.55
N TYR A 2 1.86 -2.03 10.32
CA TYR A 2 2.69 -1.05 11.05
C TYR A 2 2.93 0.14 10.15
N VAL A 3 2.83 1.35 10.71
CA VAL A 3 3.09 2.59 9.99
C VAL A 3 4.31 3.26 10.60
N TYR A 4 5.35 3.43 9.81
CA TYR A 4 6.57 4.10 10.26
C TYR A 4 6.33 5.61 10.38
N THR A 5 6.84 6.21 11.44
CA THR A 5 6.76 7.68 11.64
C THR A 5 7.42 8.45 10.50
N GLY A 6 8.47 7.88 9.88
CA GLY A 6 9.10 8.43 8.68
C GLY A 6 8.14 8.57 7.51
N LEU A 7 7.23 7.60 7.28
CA LEU A 7 6.21 7.68 6.24
C LEU A 7 5.21 8.81 6.53
N ILE A 8 4.75 8.92 7.79
CA ILE A 8 3.84 10.00 8.20
C ILE A 8 4.50 11.37 7.97
N LYS A 9 5.77 11.52 8.32
CA LYS A 9 6.52 12.76 8.11
C LYS A 9 6.76 13.05 6.62
N TYR A 10 6.92 12.02 5.81
CA TYR A 10 7.19 12.14 4.37
C TYR A 10 5.96 12.59 3.59
N LEU A 11 4.77 12.12 3.93
CA LEU A 11 3.53 12.43 3.23
C LEU A 11 3.02 13.84 3.56
N ASP A 12 2.20 14.40 2.67
CA ASP A 12 1.76 15.80 2.78
C ASP A 12 0.38 15.92 3.44
N ASP A 13 -0.48 14.89 3.32
CA ASP A 13 -1.84 14.89 3.86
C ASP A 13 -2.30 13.51 4.32
N ALA A 14 -3.41 13.46 5.05
CA ALA A 14 -3.99 12.24 5.56
C ALA A 14 -4.56 11.34 4.46
N SER A 15 -5.01 11.89 3.34
CA SER A 15 -5.49 11.10 2.21
C SER A 15 -4.38 10.33 1.52
N SER A 16 -3.19 10.92 1.43
CA SER A 16 -1.99 10.22 0.92
C SER A 16 -1.60 9.06 1.84
N LEU A 17 -1.64 9.28 3.16
CA LEU A 17 -1.42 8.20 4.13
C LEU A 17 -2.49 7.12 4.04
N ALA A 18 -3.76 7.51 3.99
CA ALA A 18 -4.88 6.57 3.84
C ALA A 18 -4.74 5.75 2.54
N GLY A 19 -4.28 6.37 1.45
CA GLY A 19 -3.99 5.71 0.18
C GLY A 19 -2.94 4.61 0.31
N VAL A 20 -1.82 4.91 0.95
CA VAL A 20 -0.76 3.91 1.20
C VAL A 20 -1.27 2.79 2.12
N VAL A 21 -1.96 3.15 3.22
CA VAL A 21 -2.55 2.15 4.13
C VAL A 21 -3.58 1.27 3.41
N GLY A 22 -4.42 1.87 2.57
CA GLY A 22 -5.40 1.13 1.74
C GLY A 22 -4.72 0.15 0.77
N HIS A 23 -3.58 0.52 0.19
CA HIS A 23 -2.76 -0.35 -0.64
C HIS A 23 -2.23 -1.56 0.16
N GLU A 24 -1.66 -1.33 1.34
CA GLU A 24 -1.19 -2.41 2.22
C GLU A 24 -2.34 -3.31 2.72
N MET A 25 -3.49 -2.72 3.02
CA MET A 25 -4.70 -3.49 3.35
C MET A 25 -5.13 -4.39 2.20
N ALA A 26 -5.03 -3.91 0.96
CA ALA A 26 -5.35 -4.71 -0.22
C ALA A 26 -4.40 -5.90 -0.38
N HIS A 27 -3.09 -5.73 -0.13
CA HIS A 27 -2.16 -6.86 -0.12
C HIS A 27 -2.58 -7.95 0.90
N ALA A 28 -3.02 -7.55 2.08
CA ALA A 28 -3.50 -8.49 3.12
C ALA A 28 -4.84 -9.14 2.72
N ASP A 29 -5.83 -8.34 2.29
CA ASP A 29 -7.17 -8.82 1.90
C ASP A 29 -7.12 -9.78 0.70
N LYS A 30 -6.30 -9.46 -0.30
CA LYS A 30 -6.11 -10.29 -1.50
C LYS A 30 -5.10 -11.43 -1.30
N ARG A 31 -4.54 -11.55 -0.09
CA ARG A 31 -3.57 -12.60 0.26
C ARG A 31 -2.37 -12.64 -0.69
N HIS A 32 -1.88 -11.47 -1.11
CA HIS A 32 -0.80 -11.39 -2.11
C HIS A 32 0.46 -12.09 -1.64
N SER A 33 0.82 -11.99 -0.34
CA SER A 33 1.97 -12.70 0.22
C SER A 33 1.82 -14.21 0.08
N THR A 34 0.66 -14.77 0.40
CA THR A 34 0.40 -16.21 0.27
C THR A 34 0.41 -16.65 -1.19
N ARG A 35 -0.22 -15.87 -2.08
CA ARG A 35 -0.22 -16.15 -3.52
C ARG A 35 1.19 -16.11 -4.08
N GLN A 36 1.97 -15.09 -3.75
CA GLN A 36 3.36 -14.96 -4.18
C GLN A 36 4.23 -16.11 -3.70
N MET A 37 4.06 -16.55 -2.43
CA MET A 37 4.75 -17.71 -1.91
C MET A 37 4.38 -18.98 -2.68
N THR A 38 3.10 -19.18 -2.96
CA THR A 38 2.64 -20.34 -3.73
C THR A 38 3.22 -20.35 -5.15
N GLU A 39 3.32 -19.18 -5.76
CA GLU A 39 3.93 -19.02 -7.10
C GLU A 39 5.43 -19.34 -7.08
N VAL A 40 6.16 -18.89 -6.05
CA VAL A 40 7.62 -19.06 -5.96
C VAL A 40 8.03 -20.46 -5.50
N TYR A 41 7.38 -20.97 -4.46
CA TYR A 41 7.81 -22.22 -3.82
C TYR A 41 6.96 -23.43 -4.19
N GLY A 42 5.78 -23.21 -4.75
CA GLY A 42 4.79 -24.26 -5.00
C GLY A 42 4.11 -24.75 -3.72
N ILE A 43 2.91 -25.30 -3.89
CA ILE A 43 2.04 -25.72 -2.77
C ILE A 43 2.63 -26.86 -1.95
N GLN A 44 3.37 -27.79 -2.59
CA GLN A 44 3.99 -28.93 -1.93
C GLN A 44 5.05 -28.50 -0.90
N THR A 45 5.88 -27.53 -1.29
CA THR A 45 6.89 -26.97 -0.38
C THR A 45 6.23 -26.27 0.80
N LEU A 46 5.18 -25.48 0.55
CA LEU A 46 4.43 -24.80 1.62
C LEU A 46 3.77 -25.79 2.58
N LEU A 47 3.21 -26.89 2.07
CA LEU A 47 2.62 -27.93 2.90
C LEU A 47 3.66 -28.64 3.78
N SER A 48 4.91 -28.78 3.34
CA SER A 48 5.98 -29.38 4.13
C SER A 48 6.35 -28.55 5.38
N PHE A 49 6.00 -27.26 5.39
CA PHE A 49 6.22 -26.37 6.54
C PHE A 49 5.08 -26.38 7.55
N ILE A 50 3.90 -26.94 7.19
CA ILE A 50 2.79 -27.11 8.14
C ILE A 50 3.18 -28.19 9.14
N GLY A 51 3.50 -27.80 10.36
CA GLY A 51 4.03 -28.70 11.39
C GLY A 51 5.53 -28.54 11.66
N GLY A 52 6.17 -27.59 10.97
CA GLY A 52 7.56 -27.22 11.21
C GLY A 52 7.80 -26.63 12.61
N ASN A 53 9.05 -26.68 13.06
CA ASN A 53 9.45 -26.05 14.30
C ASN A 53 9.53 -24.52 14.18
N ALA A 54 9.66 -23.81 15.32
CA ALA A 54 9.70 -22.35 15.38
C ALA A 54 10.80 -21.73 14.49
N GLN A 55 11.92 -22.42 14.29
CA GLN A 55 13.02 -21.94 13.45
C GLN A 55 12.63 -21.95 11.97
N GLN A 56 11.98 -23.00 11.49
CA GLN A 56 11.47 -23.07 10.10
C GLN A 56 10.41 -21.99 9.83
N ILE A 57 9.53 -21.73 10.80
CA ILE A 57 8.54 -20.67 10.71
C ILE A 57 9.22 -19.29 10.64
N ALA A 58 10.27 -19.06 11.42
CA ALA A 58 11.04 -17.81 11.39
C ALA A 58 11.79 -17.59 10.07
N GLU A 59 12.34 -18.67 9.47
CA GLU A 59 13.00 -18.61 8.15
C GLU A 59 12.00 -18.24 7.05
N ILE A 60 10.79 -18.83 7.07
CA ILE A 60 9.71 -18.47 6.13
C ILE A 60 9.29 -17.02 6.31
N ALA A 61 9.10 -16.57 7.55
CA ALA A 61 8.75 -15.18 7.84
C ALA A 61 9.82 -14.22 7.32
N GLY A 62 11.10 -14.56 7.47
CA GLY A 62 12.21 -13.78 6.91
C GLY A 62 12.20 -13.73 5.38
N GLN A 63 11.89 -14.85 4.73
CA GLN A 63 11.79 -14.89 3.27
C GLN A 63 10.57 -14.10 2.76
N LEU A 64 9.45 -14.11 3.48
CA LEU A 64 8.26 -13.32 3.14
C LEU A 64 8.56 -11.81 3.05
N ILE A 65 9.37 -11.31 3.96
CA ILE A 65 9.77 -9.89 4.00
C ILE A 65 10.59 -9.51 2.75
N SER A 66 11.34 -10.46 2.18
CA SER A 66 12.19 -10.23 1.01
C SER A 66 11.50 -10.49 -0.34
N LEU A 67 10.30 -11.08 -0.35
CA LEU A 67 9.58 -11.37 -1.58
C LEU A 67 9.03 -10.08 -2.20
N LYS A 68 9.42 -9.86 -3.46
CA LYS A 68 8.81 -8.79 -4.28
C LYS A 68 7.44 -9.23 -4.76
N PHE A 69 6.46 -8.37 -4.61
CA PHE A 69 5.15 -8.59 -5.22
C PHE A 69 5.24 -8.55 -6.76
N SER A 70 4.36 -9.28 -7.42
CA SER A 70 4.26 -9.19 -8.87
C SER A 70 3.62 -7.85 -9.27
N ARG A 71 3.91 -7.39 -10.50
CA ARG A 71 3.25 -6.18 -11.05
C ARG A 71 1.73 -6.27 -11.05
N ASN A 72 1.18 -7.49 -11.22
CA ASN A 72 -0.25 -7.73 -11.17
C ASN A 72 -0.79 -7.54 -9.74
N HIS A 73 -0.08 -8.01 -8.72
CA HIS A 73 -0.42 -7.80 -7.31
C HIS A 73 -0.42 -6.30 -6.97
N GLU A 74 0.57 -5.56 -7.46
CA GLU A 74 0.63 -4.10 -7.26
C GLU A 74 -0.55 -3.37 -7.91
N THR A 75 -0.89 -3.73 -9.14
CA THR A 75 -2.05 -3.16 -9.85
C THR A 75 -3.36 -3.52 -9.16
N GLU A 76 -3.49 -4.74 -8.65
CA GLU A 76 -4.65 -5.18 -7.88
C GLU A 76 -4.74 -4.39 -6.56
N ALA A 77 -3.63 -4.22 -5.85
CA ALA A 77 -3.58 -3.47 -4.60
C ALA A 77 -3.93 -1.99 -4.79
N ASP A 78 -3.42 -1.35 -5.85
CA ASP A 78 -3.81 0.02 -6.21
C ASP A 78 -5.30 0.15 -6.48
N THR A 79 -5.87 -0.79 -7.25
CA THR A 79 -7.30 -0.81 -7.57
C THR A 79 -8.16 -0.93 -6.31
N TYR A 80 -7.77 -1.81 -5.39
CA TYR A 80 -8.52 -2.00 -4.15
C TYR A 80 -8.31 -0.87 -3.15
N SER A 81 -7.15 -0.24 -3.11
CA SER A 81 -6.94 1.00 -2.35
C SER A 81 -7.99 2.07 -2.73
N VAL A 82 -8.17 2.31 -4.03
CA VAL A 82 -9.20 3.24 -4.52
C VAL A 82 -10.60 2.81 -4.08
N LYS A 83 -10.95 1.51 -4.24
CA LYS A 83 -12.27 0.98 -3.84
C LYS A 83 -12.55 1.13 -2.35
N TYR A 84 -11.54 0.95 -1.50
CA TYR A 84 -11.69 1.09 -0.05
C TYR A 84 -11.89 2.55 0.34
N LEU A 85 -11.18 3.47 -0.30
CA LEU A 85 -11.26 4.89 0.03
C LEU A 85 -12.48 5.58 -0.57
N CYS A 86 -12.99 5.11 -1.71
CA CYS A 86 -14.10 5.73 -2.43
C CYS A 86 -15.33 6.04 -1.55
N PRO A 87 -15.78 5.17 -0.62
CA PRO A 87 -16.88 5.46 0.28
C PRO A 87 -16.48 6.24 1.54
N THR A 88 -15.24 6.68 1.67
CA THR A 88 -14.73 7.36 2.86
C THR A 88 -14.61 8.86 2.65
N ARG A 89 -14.21 9.58 3.71
CA ARG A 89 -13.89 11.00 3.65
C ARG A 89 -12.54 11.31 2.99
N TYR A 90 -11.70 10.32 2.74
CA TYR A 90 -10.39 10.51 2.14
C TYR A 90 -10.47 10.47 0.62
N ARG A 91 -9.56 11.21 -0.04
CA ARG A 91 -9.45 11.12 -1.49
C ARG A 91 -9.13 9.70 -1.93
N ALA A 92 -9.93 9.18 -2.85
CA ALA A 92 -9.78 7.81 -3.32
C ALA A 92 -8.45 7.58 -4.09
N ASP A 93 -7.85 8.64 -4.63
CA ASP A 93 -6.57 8.60 -5.32
C ASP A 93 -5.37 9.01 -4.44
N GLY A 94 -5.52 9.04 -3.13
CA GLY A 94 -4.46 9.46 -2.20
C GLY A 94 -3.12 8.74 -2.39
N ALA A 95 -3.14 7.46 -2.75
CA ALA A 95 -1.92 6.71 -3.06
C ALA A 95 -1.15 7.29 -4.26
N ALA A 96 -1.83 7.94 -5.22
CA ALA A 96 -1.17 8.52 -6.37
C ALA A 96 -0.19 9.64 -5.99
N ASP A 97 -0.48 10.39 -4.93
CA ASP A 97 0.39 11.49 -4.48
C ASP A 97 1.70 10.94 -3.87
N PHE A 98 1.62 9.83 -3.16
CA PHE A 98 2.81 9.10 -2.72
C PHE A 98 3.71 8.69 -3.90
N PHE A 99 3.13 8.11 -4.96
CA PHE A 99 3.90 7.70 -6.13
C PHE A 99 4.47 8.87 -6.94
N LYS A 100 3.76 9.98 -7.04
CA LYS A 100 4.30 11.23 -7.63
C LYS A 100 5.51 11.72 -6.84
N LYS A 101 5.42 11.71 -5.51
CA LYS A 101 6.48 12.18 -4.63
C LYS A 101 7.71 11.28 -4.67
N ILE A 102 7.54 9.96 -4.65
CA ILE A 102 8.62 8.98 -4.84
C ILE A 102 9.29 9.16 -6.19
N GLY A 103 8.54 9.28 -7.27
CA GLY A 103 9.08 9.47 -8.61
C GLY A 103 9.98 10.70 -8.74
N SER A 104 9.76 11.73 -7.92
CA SER A 104 10.55 12.95 -7.91
C SER A 104 11.78 12.89 -6.98
N GLN A 105 11.77 12.04 -5.95
CA GLN A 105 12.77 12.07 -4.87
C GLN A 105 13.48 10.73 -4.61
N GLY A 106 13.02 9.65 -5.23
CA GLY A 106 13.58 8.29 -5.12
C GLY A 106 13.64 7.75 -3.69
N THR A 107 12.76 6.80 -3.34
CA THR A 107 12.94 5.97 -2.13
C THR A 107 13.17 4.53 -2.56
N PRO A 108 14.43 4.09 -2.63
CA PRO A 108 14.79 2.75 -3.12
C PRO A 108 14.15 1.62 -2.32
N GLU A 109 13.91 1.84 -1.02
CA GLU A 109 13.48 0.80 -0.09
C GLU A 109 12.05 0.33 -0.35
N PHE A 110 11.10 1.25 -0.57
CA PHE A 110 9.72 0.87 -0.92
C PHE A 110 9.66 0.10 -2.24
N LEU A 111 10.38 0.56 -3.27
CA LEU A 111 10.41 -0.09 -4.57
C LEU A 111 11.12 -1.45 -4.56
N SER A 112 11.85 -1.78 -3.49
CA SER A 112 12.48 -3.09 -3.35
C SER A 112 11.49 -4.23 -3.19
N THR A 113 10.37 -3.99 -2.49
CA THR A 113 9.29 -4.96 -2.25
C THR A 113 8.06 -4.69 -3.12
N HIS A 114 7.84 -3.43 -3.52
CA HIS A 114 6.72 -2.97 -4.33
C HIS A 114 7.21 -2.43 -5.69
N PRO A 115 7.50 -3.32 -6.66
CA PRO A 115 8.00 -2.88 -7.96
C PRO A 115 6.98 -1.99 -8.68
N ASP A 116 7.47 -0.91 -9.29
CA ASP A 116 6.62 -0.04 -10.09
C ASP A 116 6.12 -0.80 -11.35
N PRO A 117 4.80 -1.00 -11.51
CA PRO A 117 4.25 -1.57 -12.73
C PRO A 117 4.28 -0.59 -13.91
N GLY A 118 4.81 0.63 -13.73
CA GLY A 118 4.68 1.74 -14.67
C GLY A 118 3.25 2.31 -14.64
N ASN A 119 3.06 3.57 -14.78
CA ASN A 119 1.75 4.22 -14.85
C ASN A 119 0.83 4.08 -13.62
N ARG A 120 1.37 3.81 -12.41
CA ARG A 120 0.55 3.67 -11.18
C ARG A 120 -0.35 4.89 -10.97
N VAL A 121 0.21 6.09 -11.07
CA VAL A 121 -0.55 7.34 -10.91
C VAL A 121 -1.72 7.41 -11.88
N ALA A 122 -1.48 7.13 -13.16
CA ALA A 122 -2.53 7.16 -14.18
C ALA A 122 -3.61 6.08 -13.93
N ASN A 123 -3.20 4.87 -13.52
CA ASN A 123 -4.11 3.78 -13.23
C ASN A 123 -5.00 4.08 -12.00
N ILE A 124 -4.43 4.60 -10.92
CA ILE A 124 -5.16 5.00 -9.71
C ILE A 124 -6.18 6.09 -10.04
N THR A 125 -5.75 7.13 -10.77
CA THR A 125 -6.63 8.23 -11.19
C THR A 125 -7.77 7.72 -12.10
N LYS A 126 -7.44 6.82 -13.02
CA LYS A 126 -8.46 6.20 -13.89
C LYS A 126 -9.48 5.41 -13.07
N GLN A 127 -9.04 4.57 -12.13
CA GLN A 127 -9.93 3.78 -11.28
C GLN A 127 -10.87 4.65 -10.45
N LYS A 128 -10.37 5.74 -9.88
CA LYS A 128 -11.18 6.74 -9.17
C LYS A 128 -12.29 7.30 -10.07
N ASN A 129 -11.93 7.69 -11.31
CA ASN A 129 -12.89 8.23 -12.26
C ASN A 129 -13.92 7.20 -12.71
N ASP A 130 -13.48 5.97 -13.01
CA ASP A 130 -14.37 4.87 -13.42
C ASP A 130 -15.40 4.50 -12.34
N LEU A 131 -15.02 4.64 -11.06
CA LEU A 131 -15.89 4.40 -9.91
C LEU A 131 -16.75 5.61 -9.52
N ASN A 132 -16.59 6.76 -10.21
CA ASN A 132 -17.23 8.03 -9.85
C ASN A 132 -17.06 8.38 -8.37
N CYS A 133 -15.86 8.15 -7.82
CA CYS A 133 -15.56 8.51 -6.44
C CYS A 133 -15.63 10.02 -6.29
N ASN A 134 -16.50 10.49 -5.40
CA ASN A 134 -16.73 11.91 -5.20
C ASN A 134 -15.80 12.45 -4.12
N ASP A 135 -14.86 13.31 -4.52
CA ASP A 135 -13.93 13.95 -3.58
C ASP A 135 -14.53 15.21 -2.92
N THR A 136 -15.65 15.72 -3.46
CA THR A 136 -16.13 17.05 -3.08
C THR A 136 -17.02 17.06 -1.84
N ASP A 137 -17.73 15.97 -1.57
CA ASP A 137 -18.74 15.96 -0.52
C ASP A 137 -18.23 15.47 0.85
N ASN A 138 -17.13 14.74 0.87
CA ASN A 138 -16.60 14.11 2.09
C ASN A 138 -15.18 14.56 2.47
N TYR A 139 -14.53 15.35 1.62
CA TYR A 139 -13.14 15.76 1.79
C TYR A 139 -13.03 17.27 1.95
N THR A 140 -12.64 17.71 3.14
CA THR A 140 -12.32 19.12 3.41
C THR A 140 -10.80 19.27 3.41
N GLN A 141 -10.23 19.63 2.26
CA GLN A 141 -8.78 19.68 2.04
C GLN A 141 -8.02 20.46 3.12
N GLY A 142 -8.56 21.57 3.55
CA GLY A 142 -7.92 22.41 4.59
C GLY A 142 -7.88 21.72 5.95
N GLU A 143 -8.94 21.04 6.37
CA GLU A 143 -8.99 20.31 7.64
C GLU A 143 -8.05 19.10 7.63
N ASP A 144 -7.98 18.39 6.51
CA ASP A 144 -7.13 17.22 6.36
C ASP A 144 -5.65 17.58 6.49
N ILE A 145 -5.19 18.62 5.80
CA ILE A 145 -3.81 19.11 5.88
C ILE A 145 -3.50 19.62 7.29
N THR A 146 -4.37 20.46 7.86
CA THR A 146 -4.15 21.04 9.20
C THR A 146 -4.09 19.95 10.28
N SER A 147 -4.99 18.98 10.26
CA SER A 147 -4.99 17.86 11.21
C SER A 147 -3.76 16.96 11.02
N TYR A 148 -3.32 16.79 9.78
CA TYR A 148 -2.14 15.99 9.47
C TYR A 148 -0.85 16.67 9.93
N ASP A 149 -0.73 17.99 9.77
CA ASP A 149 0.40 18.76 10.27
C ASP A 149 0.50 18.72 11.80
N GLN A 150 -0.63 18.77 12.50
CA GLN A 150 -0.68 18.56 13.96
C GLN A 150 -0.15 17.18 14.35
N LEU A 151 -0.50 16.12 13.61
CA LEU A 151 0.04 14.78 13.81
C LEU A 151 1.55 14.75 13.60
N LYS A 152 2.08 15.39 12.55
CA LYS A 152 3.52 15.48 12.31
C LYS A 152 4.27 16.17 13.44
N VAL A 153 3.71 17.25 13.99
CA VAL A 153 4.28 17.95 15.13
C VAL A 153 4.33 17.08 16.36
N ALA A 154 3.28 16.30 16.63
CA ALA A 154 3.23 15.39 17.78
C ALA A 154 4.24 14.23 17.69
N LEU A 155 4.81 13.97 16.52
CA LEU A 155 5.81 12.92 16.30
C LEU A 155 7.26 13.43 16.33
N GLN A 156 7.49 14.72 16.56
CA GLN A 156 8.82 15.30 16.69
C GLN A 156 9.42 15.02 18.05
#